data_9656de622689a79610f695fe0bd5006d
#
_entry.id   9656de622689a79610f695fe0bd5006d
#
_cell.length_a   1.000
_cell.length_b   1.000
_cell.length_c   1.000
_cell.angle_alpha   90.00
_cell.angle_beta   90.00
_cell.angle_gamma   90.00
#
_symmetry.space_group_name_H-M   'P 1'
#
loop_
_entity.id
_entity.type
_entity.pdbx_description
1 polymer ?
#
loop_
_entity_poly.entity_id
_entity_poly.type
_entity_poly.pdbx_seq_one_letter_code
_entity_poly.pdbx_strand_id
1 'polypeptide(L)'
;MERAIAASNVFDSFTPTIPTDKLKLSSGDIQLGEPVPANKVMVEAQNVMGIMASAVGNHECDMPGHIAELIPHMGYKMLACNVNIKPENALYGKIKKSYIQEVDGTKYGIIGAAPVDLFSRLKYSKIFDELKVDNIDNTIKDIQEEADKLKKQGVNKIILLSHVGFGYDQQIAKNTDGIDIILGGHSHNLVKDVKPGVNLFNSKTGEPVVITQAGRDGNYFGVLNIEWDNNGVMKKVQNNVTSTRGFKRSPVVRHLFEQILGKPKVVGVINSAPPPPKNASIDPNGHANFMCDCMKEELGTDIALFGSATVRGYFEPGKLDTRWLDDISPFKNKMVVANYTEKEIVDALKVSAKSLVNPNNKPGIVHVSGLKYKIGKNGELRSASFVSKDGKETPIDVKNPRTDKMYKTALVDYYAQGHDGFTMLKKFDKAERICDFDITKCVEDYMERHKEPVDIVDDGRIQVVD
;
A
#
# COMPACT_ATOMS: atom_id res chain seq x y z
N MET A 1 -5.07 -0.40 9.83
CA MET A 1 -5.25 -0.35 11.30
C MET A 1 -5.85 -1.63 11.87
N GLU A 2 -7.03 -2.03 11.48
CA GLU A 2 -7.64 -3.32 11.87
C GLU A 2 -6.79 -4.55 11.49
N ARG A 3 -6.03 -4.47 10.41
CA ARG A 3 -5.12 -5.54 9.98
C ARG A 3 -3.87 -5.64 10.82
N ALA A 4 -3.34 -4.54 11.35
CA ALA A 4 -2.25 -4.58 12.32
C ALA A 4 -2.69 -5.27 13.62
N ILE A 5 -3.95 -5.05 14.03
CA ILE A 5 -4.57 -5.74 15.18
C ILE A 5 -4.70 -7.25 14.90
N ALA A 6 -5.11 -7.64 13.68
CA ALA A 6 -5.20 -9.05 13.29
C ALA A 6 -3.82 -9.71 13.19
N ALA A 7 -2.82 -9.00 12.64
CA ALA A 7 -1.45 -9.51 12.54
C ALA A 7 -0.83 -9.81 13.92
N SER A 8 -1.07 -8.95 14.92
CA SER A 8 -0.62 -9.18 16.30
C SER A 8 -1.16 -10.52 16.86
N ASN A 9 -2.46 -10.79 16.71
CA ASN A 9 -3.02 -12.07 17.17
C ASN A 9 -2.46 -13.27 16.42
N VAL A 10 -2.16 -13.10 15.13
CA VAL A 10 -1.55 -14.18 14.35
C VAL A 10 -0.16 -14.51 14.89
N PHE A 11 0.66 -13.49 15.16
CA PHE A 11 1.96 -13.71 15.80
C PHE A 11 1.81 -14.39 17.16
N ASP A 12 0.85 -13.98 17.98
CA ASP A 12 0.58 -14.59 19.29
C ASP A 12 0.05 -16.04 19.14
N SER A 13 -0.76 -16.33 18.12
CA SER A 13 -1.28 -17.69 17.85
C SER A 13 -0.17 -18.67 17.45
N PHE A 14 0.85 -18.20 16.77
CA PHE A 14 2.01 -19.03 16.38
C PHE A 14 3.05 -19.16 17.50
N THR A 15 2.97 -18.32 18.55
CA THR A 15 3.96 -18.29 19.64
C THR A 15 4.08 -19.62 20.40
N PRO A 16 3.02 -20.39 20.65
CA PRO A 16 3.13 -21.68 21.35
C PRO A 16 3.69 -22.82 20.49
N THR A 17 3.61 -22.72 19.16
CA THR A 17 3.93 -23.81 18.22
C THR A 17 5.20 -23.60 17.42
N ILE A 18 5.75 -22.39 17.45
CA ILE A 18 7.02 -22.07 16.79
C ILE A 18 8.11 -21.97 17.86
N PRO A 19 9.28 -22.66 17.71
CA PRO A 19 10.41 -22.56 18.64
C PRO A 19 10.80 -21.12 18.96
N THR A 20 11.49 -20.91 20.05
CA THR A 20 11.92 -19.58 20.55
C THR A 20 12.87 -18.83 19.59
N ASP A 21 13.39 -19.51 18.59
CA ASP A 21 14.35 -19.03 17.56
C ASP A 21 13.68 -18.20 16.47
N LYS A 22 13.07 -17.07 16.82
CA LYS A 22 12.30 -16.26 15.85
C LYS A 22 12.87 -14.89 15.67
N LEU A 23 13.03 -14.54 14.40
CA LEU A 23 13.21 -13.16 13.99
C LEU A 23 11.86 -12.61 13.50
N LYS A 24 11.43 -11.49 14.06
CA LYS A 24 10.26 -10.73 13.59
C LYS A 24 10.76 -9.47 12.89
N LEU A 25 10.57 -9.42 11.59
CA LEU A 25 11.19 -8.43 10.71
C LEU A 25 10.14 -7.78 9.80
N SER A 26 10.41 -6.55 9.38
CA SER A 26 9.58 -5.80 8.45
C SER A 26 10.41 -5.27 7.27
N SER A 27 9.82 -5.24 6.09
CA SER A 27 10.45 -4.73 4.87
C SER A 27 10.11 -3.25 4.58
N GLY A 28 9.65 -2.48 5.58
CA GLY A 28 9.31 -1.07 5.44
C GLY A 28 7.84 -0.80 5.09
N ASP A 29 7.51 0.49 4.91
CA ASP A 29 6.16 1.00 4.72
C ASP A 29 5.21 0.62 5.86
N ILE A 30 5.69 0.74 7.09
CA ILE A 30 4.91 0.55 8.31
C ILE A 30 3.99 1.74 8.56
N GLN A 31 4.43 2.90 8.12
CA GLN A 31 3.73 4.18 8.23
C GLN A 31 3.05 4.50 6.89
N LEU A 32 2.08 5.39 6.89
CA LEU A 32 1.43 5.87 5.68
C LEU A 32 0.95 7.31 5.88
N GLY A 33 1.55 8.24 5.13
CA GLY A 33 1.13 9.63 5.05
C GLY A 33 0.87 10.31 6.40
N GLU A 34 -0.29 10.89 6.55
CA GLU A 34 -0.78 11.56 7.76
C GLU A 34 -1.80 10.70 8.51
N PRO A 35 -2.10 11.03 9.77
CA PRO A 35 -1.47 12.02 10.65
C PRO A 35 -0.43 11.42 11.60
N VAL A 36 0.39 12.29 12.25
CA VAL A 36 1.39 11.90 13.27
C VAL A 36 0.86 10.92 14.31
N PRO A 37 -0.34 11.12 14.90
CA PRO A 37 -0.86 10.18 15.90
C PRO A 37 -1.07 8.76 15.35
N ALA A 38 -1.55 8.62 14.10
CA ALA A 38 -1.73 7.31 13.48
C ALA A 38 -0.40 6.58 13.26
N ASN A 39 0.63 7.29 12.78
CA ASN A 39 1.96 6.74 12.62
C ASN A 39 2.60 6.34 13.95
N LYS A 40 2.37 7.12 15.02
CA LYS A 40 2.82 6.79 16.37
C LYS A 40 2.18 5.50 16.88
N VAL A 41 0.88 5.31 16.63
CA VAL A 41 0.19 4.05 16.95
C VAL A 41 0.78 2.88 16.16
N MET A 42 1.13 3.06 14.89
CA MET A 42 1.75 2.00 14.09
C MET A 42 3.12 1.62 14.64
N VAL A 43 3.92 2.58 15.10
CA VAL A 43 5.20 2.31 15.78
C VAL A 43 4.97 1.49 17.05
N GLU A 44 4.01 1.89 17.89
CA GLU A 44 3.70 1.16 19.12
C GLU A 44 3.13 -0.24 18.85
N ALA A 45 2.32 -0.40 17.80
CA ALA A 45 1.84 -1.71 17.38
C ALA A 45 2.99 -2.63 16.96
N GLN A 46 4.00 -2.11 16.24
CA GLN A 46 5.20 -2.88 15.89
C GLN A 46 6.03 -3.25 17.14
N ASN A 47 6.11 -2.34 18.11
CA ASN A 47 6.76 -2.63 19.41
C ASN A 47 6.05 -3.79 20.12
N VAL A 48 4.72 -3.74 20.21
CA VAL A 48 3.91 -4.82 20.82
C VAL A 48 4.04 -6.14 20.07
N MET A 49 4.11 -6.11 18.74
CA MET A 49 4.36 -7.31 17.94
C MET A 49 5.79 -7.85 18.08
N GLY A 50 6.68 -7.10 18.71
CA GLY A 50 8.08 -7.50 18.92
C GLY A 50 8.91 -7.49 17.63
N ILE A 51 8.61 -6.60 16.69
CA ILE A 51 9.47 -6.39 15.52
C ILE A 51 10.86 -5.96 15.98
N MET A 52 11.90 -6.56 15.42
CA MET A 52 13.29 -6.31 15.79
C MET A 52 13.97 -5.31 14.87
N ALA A 53 13.62 -5.35 13.58
CA ALA A 53 14.12 -4.40 12.58
C ALA A 53 13.12 -4.20 11.44
N SER A 54 13.21 -3.03 10.79
CA SER A 54 12.50 -2.68 9.57
C SER A 54 13.42 -2.00 8.58
N ALA A 55 13.24 -2.27 7.29
CA ALA A 55 13.80 -1.39 6.26
C ALA A 55 13.13 -0.02 6.27
N VAL A 56 13.79 0.98 5.73
CA VAL A 56 13.17 2.27 5.37
C VAL A 56 12.41 2.07 4.06
N GLY A 57 11.09 2.26 4.08
CA GLY A 57 10.27 2.34 2.88
C GLY A 57 10.06 3.80 2.44
N ASN A 58 9.29 4.01 1.36
CA ASN A 58 8.99 5.38 0.91
C ASN A 58 7.97 6.07 1.83
N HIS A 59 7.05 5.33 2.43
CA HIS A 59 6.01 5.91 3.28
C HIS A 59 6.53 6.35 4.66
N GLU A 60 7.65 5.85 5.14
CA GLU A 60 8.34 6.42 6.30
C GLU A 60 8.78 7.87 6.05
N CYS A 61 8.89 8.27 4.78
CA CYS A 61 9.36 9.59 4.35
C CYS A 61 8.25 10.49 3.76
N ASP A 62 6.98 10.05 3.74
CA ASP A 62 5.84 10.83 3.20
C ASP A 62 5.68 12.19 3.89
N MET A 63 5.93 12.23 5.20
CA MET A 63 5.92 13.44 6.00
C MET A 63 7.34 13.84 6.38
N PRO A 64 7.86 14.90 5.77
CA PRO A 64 9.21 15.37 6.02
C PRO A 64 9.47 15.69 7.49
N GLY A 65 10.51 15.10 8.05
CA GLY A 65 10.88 15.26 9.46
C GLY A 65 10.24 14.28 10.42
N HIS A 66 9.15 13.66 10.03
CA HIS A 66 8.33 12.81 10.89
C HIS A 66 9.06 11.56 11.37
N ILE A 67 9.78 10.88 10.47
CA ILE A 67 10.58 9.71 10.83
C ILE A 67 11.60 10.03 11.93
N ALA A 68 12.18 11.23 11.93
CA ALA A 68 13.12 11.65 12.96
C ALA A 68 12.48 11.79 14.35
N GLU A 69 11.19 12.14 14.40
CA GLU A 69 10.40 12.24 15.63
C GLU A 69 9.94 10.85 16.10
N LEU A 70 9.69 9.93 15.19
CA LEU A 70 9.16 8.60 15.50
C LEU A 70 10.26 7.60 15.92
N ILE A 71 11.46 7.70 15.36
CA ILE A 71 12.57 6.77 15.67
C ILE A 71 12.84 6.63 17.17
N PRO A 72 12.79 7.70 18.01
CA PRO A 72 12.98 7.56 19.47
C PRO A 72 11.93 6.68 20.17
N HIS A 73 10.76 6.48 19.56
CA HIS A 73 9.69 5.63 20.06
C HIS A 73 9.77 4.19 19.56
N MET A 74 10.63 3.90 18.56
CA MET A 74 10.76 2.58 17.98
C MET A 74 11.59 1.66 18.90
N GLY A 75 11.02 0.54 19.30
CA GLY A 75 11.73 -0.56 19.97
C GLY A 75 12.57 -1.42 19.02
N TYR A 76 12.53 -1.12 17.73
CA TYR A 76 13.20 -1.83 16.65
C TYR A 76 14.19 -0.94 15.90
N LYS A 77 15.06 -1.55 15.08
CA LYS A 77 16.06 -0.83 14.30
C LYS A 77 15.53 -0.46 12.92
N MET A 78 15.69 0.82 12.52
CA MET A 78 15.49 1.25 11.14
C MET A 78 16.78 1.06 10.34
N LEU A 79 16.67 0.39 9.18
CA LEU A 79 17.83 -0.02 8.39
C LEU A 79 17.74 0.47 6.94
N ALA A 80 18.84 1.03 6.44
CA ALA A 80 19.05 1.37 5.01
C ALA A 80 20.56 1.53 4.72
N CYS A 81 21.17 0.57 4.01
CA CYS A 81 22.60 0.63 3.68
C CYS A 81 22.89 1.59 2.52
N ASN A 82 21.93 1.80 1.63
CA ASN A 82 22.01 2.62 0.42
C ASN A 82 21.57 4.08 0.60
N VAL A 83 21.37 4.51 1.85
CA VAL A 83 21.04 5.91 2.17
C VAL A 83 22.26 6.57 2.82
N ASN A 84 22.82 7.57 2.14
CA ASN A 84 23.92 8.38 2.64
C ASN A 84 23.34 9.61 3.35
N ILE A 85 23.59 9.73 4.66
CA ILE A 85 23.03 10.76 5.55
C ILE A 85 24.19 11.64 6.03
N LYS A 86 24.12 12.94 5.77
CA LYS A 86 25.12 13.88 6.26
C LYS A 86 25.04 14.06 7.78
N PRO A 87 26.19 14.33 8.48
CA PRO A 87 26.24 14.46 9.94
C PRO A 87 25.27 15.49 10.54
N GLU A 88 24.97 16.57 9.83
CA GLU A 88 24.08 17.64 10.24
C GLU A 88 22.57 17.26 10.18
N ASN A 89 22.24 16.16 9.50
CA ASN A 89 20.87 15.72 9.36
C ASN A 89 20.35 15.05 10.65
N ALA A 90 19.11 15.32 11.02
CA ALA A 90 18.45 14.75 12.22
C ALA A 90 18.37 13.22 12.24
N LEU A 91 18.51 12.55 11.08
CA LEU A 91 18.50 11.09 10.93
C LEU A 91 19.90 10.46 11.04
N TYR A 92 20.97 11.28 11.08
CA TYR A 92 22.33 10.78 11.14
C TYR A 92 22.53 9.86 12.35
N GLY A 93 23.05 8.68 12.11
CA GLY A 93 23.29 7.66 13.12
C GLY A 93 22.06 6.98 13.70
N LYS A 94 20.84 7.44 13.35
CA LYS A 94 19.57 6.82 13.78
C LYS A 94 19.13 5.69 12.85
N ILE A 95 19.34 5.86 11.53
CA ILE A 95 19.18 4.79 10.55
C ILE A 95 20.54 4.08 10.42
N LYS A 96 20.52 2.78 10.56
CA LYS A 96 21.75 1.95 10.49
C LYS A 96 21.80 1.24 9.14
N LYS A 97 23.00 0.89 8.69
CA LYS A 97 23.17 0.08 7.47
C LYS A 97 22.79 -1.38 7.71
N SER A 98 23.26 -1.92 8.83
CA SER A 98 23.02 -3.29 9.27
C SER A 98 23.15 -3.42 10.78
N TYR A 99 22.77 -4.55 11.33
CA TYR A 99 23.08 -4.95 12.70
C TYR A 99 23.10 -6.48 12.84
N ILE A 100 23.65 -6.96 13.95
CA ILE A 100 23.65 -8.40 14.30
C ILE A 100 22.60 -8.63 15.37
N GLN A 101 21.69 -9.56 15.11
CA GLN A 101 20.72 -10.07 16.07
C GLN A 101 21.14 -11.48 16.48
N GLU A 102 21.29 -11.73 17.75
CA GLU A 102 21.50 -13.06 18.30
C GLU A 102 20.16 -13.64 18.81
N VAL A 103 19.87 -14.86 18.41
CA VAL A 103 18.70 -15.61 18.84
C VAL A 103 19.17 -17.02 19.14
N ASP A 104 18.98 -17.47 20.39
CA ASP A 104 19.40 -18.80 20.91
C ASP A 104 20.82 -19.20 20.49
N GLY A 105 21.77 -18.28 20.70
CA GLY A 105 23.18 -18.47 20.41
C GLY A 105 23.55 -18.41 18.92
N THR A 106 22.58 -18.23 18.03
CA THR A 106 22.83 -18.05 16.58
C THR A 106 22.84 -16.58 16.22
N LYS A 107 23.88 -16.12 15.52
CA LYS A 107 24.00 -14.76 15.00
C LYS A 107 23.42 -14.65 13.61
N TYR A 108 22.50 -13.70 13.45
CA TYR A 108 21.94 -13.30 12.17
C TYR A 108 22.38 -11.88 11.83
N GLY A 109 22.93 -11.69 10.62
CA GLY A 109 23.20 -10.38 10.08
C GLY A 109 21.95 -9.85 9.38
N ILE A 110 21.54 -8.63 9.69
CA ILE A 110 20.34 -8.03 9.11
C ILE A 110 20.76 -6.73 8.46
N ILE A 111 20.58 -6.63 7.14
CA ILE A 111 20.89 -5.47 6.31
C ILE A 111 19.55 -4.84 5.88
N GLY A 112 19.46 -3.51 5.75
CA GLY A 112 18.31 -2.83 5.16
C GLY A 112 18.65 -2.19 3.82
N ALA A 113 17.66 -2.07 2.92
CA ALA A 113 17.78 -1.28 1.69
C ALA A 113 16.49 -0.49 1.44
N ALA A 114 16.63 0.84 1.29
CA ALA A 114 15.55 1.77 0.95
C ALA A 114 15.27 1.76 -0.57
N PRO A 115 14.08 2.22 -1.02
CA PRO A 115 13.75 2.29 -2.44
C PRO A 115 14.70 3.22 -3.20
N VAL A 116 15.21 2.76 -4.34
CA VAL A 116 16.14 3.53 -5.17
C VAL A 116 15.49 4.76 -5.83
N ASP A 117 14.17 4.78 -5.92
CA ASP A 117 13.36 5.88 -6.44
C ASP A 117 12.75 6.77 -5.34
N LEU A 118 13.22 6.65 -4.09
CA LEU A 118 12.65 7.31 -2.91
C LEU A 118 12.33 8.78 -3.15
N PHE A 119 13.28 9.58 -3.62
CA PHE A 119 13.09 11.02 -3.78
C PHE A 119 12.18 11.42 -4.94
N SER A 120 12.00 10.56 -5.94
CA SER A 120 11.07 10.84 -7.03
C SER A 120 9.59 10.74 -6.60
N ARG A 121 9.34 10.15 -5.43
CA ARG A 121 8.00 9.90 -4.88
C ARG A 121 7.60 10.86 -3.77
N LEU A 122 8.55 11.63 -3.23
CA LEU A 122 8.33 12.47 -2.06
C LEU A 122 8.02 13.90 -2.43
N LYS A 123 7.20 14.57 -1.61
CA LYS A 123 7.13 16.03 -1.62
C LYS A 123 8.48 16.57 -1.15
N TYR A 124 8.96 17.61 -1.82
CA TYR A 124 10.21 18.27 -1.43
C TYR A 124 10.21 18.69 0.04
N SER A 125 11.32 18.44 0.71
CA SER A 125 11.58 18.91 2.06
C SER A 125 13.07 19.12 2.27
N LYS A 126 13.43 20.16 3.03
CA LYS A 126 14.83 20.48 3.39
C LYS A 126 15.53 19.33 4.11
N ILE A 127 14.85 18.48 4.86
CA ILE A 127 15.46 17.34 5.55
C ILE A 127 16.06 16.35 4.54
N PHE A 128 15.59 16.35 3.29
CA PHE A 128 16.09 15.47 2.23
C PHE A 128 17.26 16.07 1.44
N ASP A 129 17.56 17.36 1.56
CA ASP A 129 18.71 17.99 0.87
C ASP A 129 20.06 17.41 1.32
N GLU A 130 20.08 16.81 2.50
CA GLU A 130 21.26 16.21 3.14
C GLU A 130 21.24 14.68 3.10
N LEU A 131 20.31 14.11 2.34
CA LEU A 131 20.19 12.67 2.10
C LEU A 131 20.45 12.37 0.63
N LYS A 132 21.11 11.25 0.38
CA LYS A 132 21.28 10.70 -0.96
C LYS A 132 20.97 9.22 -0.94
N VAL A 133 20.11 8.78 -1.85
CA VAL A 133 19.83 7.35 -2.08
C VAL A 133 20.58 6.91 -3.32
N ASP A 134 21.27 5.79 -3.23
CA ASP A 134 22.04 5.24 -4.32
C ASP A 134 21.15 4.55 -5.36
N ASN A 135 21.58 4.56 -6.63
CA ASN A 135 20.92 3.78 -7.67
C ASN A 135 21.10 2.28 -7.43
N ILE A 136 20.44 1.44 -8.22
CA ILE A 136 20.44 -0.01 -7.99
C ILE A 136 21.84 -0.63 -8.05
N ASP A 137 22.71 -0.20 -8.97
CA ASP A 137 24.05 -0.75 -9.10
C ASP A 137 24.93 -0.43 -7.90
N ASN A 138 24.81 0.76 -7.35
CA ASN A 138 25.49 1.16 -6.12
C ASN A 138 24.85 0.52 -4.89
N THR A 139 23.53 0.41 -4.84
CA THR A 139 22.80 -0.31 -3.79
C THR A 139 23.28 -1.76 -3.68
N ILE A 140 23.50 -2.44 -4.80
CA ILE A 140 24.05 -3.83 -4.82
C ILE A 140 25.46 -3.84 -4.19
N LYS A 141 26.28 -2.84 -4.46
CA LYS A 141 27.64 -2.72 -3.85
C LYS A 141 27.54 -2.46 -2.35
N ASP A 142 26.68 -1.54 -1.92
CA ASP A 142 26.47 -1.23 -0.50
C ASP A 142 26.00 -2.47 0.28
N ILE A 143 25.08 -3.26 -0.30
CA ILE A 143 24.62 -4.53 0.29
C ILE A 143 25.78 -5.51 0.40
N GLN A 144 26.61 -5.66 -0.65
CA GLN A 144 27.77 -6.54 -0.64
C GLN A 144 28.80 -6.12 0.42
N GLU A 145 29.09 -4.83 0.53
CA GLU A 145 30.02 -4.30 1.55
C GLU A 145 29.54 -4.63 2.97
N GLU A 146 28.25 -4.45 3.25
CA GLU A 146 27.69 -4.80 4.56
C GLU A 146 27.66 -6.32 4.80
N ALA A 147 27.39 -7.14 3.78
CA ALA A 147 27.48 -8.59 3.88
C ALA A 147 28.92 -9.06 4.20
N ASP A 148 29.90 -8.50 3.52
CA ASP A 148 31.33 -8.81 3.76
C ASP A 148 31.78 -8.39 5.16
N LYS A 149 31.29 -7.25 5.65
CA LYS A 149 31.55 -6.78 7.00
C LYS A 149 30.95 -7.71 8.06
N LEU A 150 29.72 -8.19 7.85
CA LEU A 150 29.07 -9.13 8.74
C LEU A 150 29.77 -10.50 8.74
N LYS A 151 30.18 -10.99 7.58
CA LYS A 151 30.98 -12.23 7.44
C LYS A 151 32.31 -12.14 8.21
N LYS A 152 33.02 -11.02 8.13
CA LYS A 152 34.25 -10.78 8.91
C LYS A 152 34.04 -10.80 10.43
N GLN A 153 32.80 -10.58 10.90
CA GLN A 153 32.41 -10.70 12.30
C GLN A 153 31.90 -12.10 12.68
N GLY A 154 32.07 -13.08 11.79
CA GLY A 154 31.71 -14.48 12.01
C GLY A 154 30.19 -14.76 11.83
N VAL A 155 29.48 -13.88 11.11
CA VAL A 155 28.06 -14.10 10.79
C VAL A 155 27.98 -14.84 9.44
N ASN A 156 27.29 -15.96 9.44
CA ASN A 156 27.08 -16.80 8.24
C ASN A 156 25.60 -17.02 7.91
N LYS A 157 24.70 -16.22 8.45
CA LYS A 157 23.26 -16.17 8.10
C LYS A 157 22.87 -14.71 7.96
N ILE A 158 22.66 -14.27 6.72
CA ILE A 158 22.43 -12.84 6.42
C ILE A 158 21.10 -12.65 5.73
N ILE A 159 20.30 -11.74 6.29
CA ILE A 159 18.96 -11.39 5.84
C ILE A 159 18.98 -9.95 5.33
N LEU A 160 18.50 -9.73 4.12
CA LEU A 160 18.25 -8.40 3.58
C LEU A 160 16.76 -8.05 3.76
N LEU A 161 16.49 -6.97 4.48
CA LEU A 161 15.20 -6.30 4.49
C LEU A 161 15.18 -5.30 3.34
N SER A 162 14.46 -5.62 2.28
CA SER A 162 14.50 -4.86 1.04
C SER A 162 13.19 -4.11 0.79
N HIS A 163 13.30 -2.80 0.55
CA HIS A 163 12.18 -2.00 0.04
C HIS A 163 12.42 -1.50 -1.40
N VAL A 164 13.26 -2.20 -2.17
CA VAL A 164 13.59 -1.80 -3.56
C VAL A 164 12.63 -2.34 -4.61
N GLY A 165 11.83 -3.36 -4.27
CA GLY A 165 10.88 -4.02 -5.15
C GLY A 165 11.40 -5.32 -5.76
N PHE A 166 10.47 -6.24 -6.04
CA PHE A 166 10.74 -7.64 -6.40
C PHE A 166 11.68 -7.81 -7.61
N GLY A 167 11.53 -6.99 -8.64
CA GLY A 167 12.41 -7.05 -9.82
C GLY A 167 13.87 -6.70 -9.50
N TYR A 168 14.10 -5.75 -8.62
CA TYR A 168 15.44 -5.42 -8.13
C TYR A 168 15.96 -6.44 -7.12
N ASP A 169 15.08 -7.02 -6.29
CA ASP A 169 15.45 -8.11 -5.38
C ASP A 169 16.05 -9.31 -6.13
N GLN A 170 15.48 -9.64 -7.32
CA GLN A 170 16.03 -10.68 -8.19
C GLN A 170 17.42 -10.32 -8.77
N GLN A 171 17.68 -9.05 -9.03
CA GLN A 171 19.02 -8.59 -9.46
C GLN A 171 20.01 -8.66 -8.31
N ILE A 172 19.61 -8.24 -7.10
CA ILE A 172 20.43 -8.33 -5.88
C ILE A 172 20.81 -9.78 -5.62
N ALA A 173 19.85 -10.70 -5.60
CA ALA A 173 20.10 -12.12 -5.34
C ALA A 173 21.16 -12.74 -6.26
N LYS A 174 21.17 -12.35 -7.54
CA LYS A 174 22.12 -12.85 -8.55
C LYS A 174 23.48 -12.15 -8.53
N ASN A 175 23.55 -10.93 -7.99
CA ASN A 175 24.72 -10.05 -8.08
C ASN A 175 25.40 -9.79 -6.73
N THR A 176 24.95 -10.46 -5.67
CA THR A 176 25.59 -10.42 -4.34
C THR A 176 26.04 -11.82 -3.91
N ASP A 177 26.80 -11.86 -2.83
CA ASP A 177 27.28 -13.08 -2.21
C ASP A 177 27.13 -13.03 -0.69
N GLY A 178 26.69 -14.17 -0.11
CA GLY A 178 26.49 -14.30 1.33
C GLY A 178 25.18 -13.70 1.86
N ILE A 179 24.28 -13.29 0.98
CA ILE A 179 22.88 -13.02 1.33
C ILE A 179 22.12 -14.32 1.17
N ASP A 180 21.40 -14.75 2.20
CA ASP A 180 20.61 -15.99 2.19
C ASP A 180 19.15 -15.74 1.93
N ILE A 181 18.62 -14.67 2.50
CA ILE A 181 17.20 -14.34 2.50
C ILE A 181 17.01 -12.88 2.10
N ILE A 182 16.07 -12.63 1.19
CA ILE A 182 15.58 -11.28 0.88
C ILE A 182 14.10 -11.21 1.27
N LEU A 183 13.79 -10.41 2.30
CA LEU A 183 12.44 -10.06 2.66
C LEU A 183 12.08 -8.78 1.91
N GLY A 184 11.33 -8.92 0.80
CA GLY A 184 11.04 -7.84 -0.12
C GLY A 184 9.82 -7.01 0.27
N GLY A 185 9.75 -5.78 -0.26
CA GLY A 185 8.65 -4.82 -0.11
C GLY A 185 8.42 -4.00 -1.39
N HIS A 186 7.74 -2.85 -1.28
CA HIS A 186 7.54 -1.81 -2.31
C HIS A 186 6.64 -2.18 -3.49
N SER A 187 6.90 -3.30 -4.15
CA SER A 187 6.17 -3.73 -5.37
C SER A 187 4.89 -4.51 -5.09
N HIS A 188 4.57 -4.75 -3.80
CA HIS A 188 3.35 -5.41 -3.34
C HIS A 188 3.12 -6.84 -3.86
N ASN A 189 4.18 -7.54 -4.26
CA ASN A 189 4.05 -8.91 -4.74
C ASN A 189 3.62 -9.87 -3.62
N LEU A 190 2.70 -10.77 -3.94
CA LEU A 190 2.31 -11.86 -3.06
C LEU A 190 3.05 -13.14 -3.47
N VAL A 191 4.14 -13.43 -2.78
CA VAL A 191 5.01 -14.57 -3.08
C VAL A 191 4.72 -15.68 -2.09
N LYS A 192 3.85 -16.63 -2.47
CA LYS A 192 3.37 -17.70 -1.58
C LYS A 192 4.30 -18.93 -1.55
N ASP A 193 4.86 -19.27 -2.71
CA ASP A 193 5.62 -20.50 -2.89
C ASP A 193 7.09 -20.21 -3.17
N VAL A 194 7.97 -21.17 -2.88
CA VAL A 194 9.37 -21.10 -3.29
C VAL A 194 9.51 -21.77 -4.65
N LYS A 195 9.98 -21.02 -5.66
CA LYS A 195 10.09 -21.49 -7.05
C LYS A 195 11.47 -21.16 -7.62
N PRO A 196 12.27 -22.16 -8.01
CA PRO A 196 13.55 -21.93 -8.68
C PRO A 196 13.41 -21.04 -9.92
N GLY A 197 14.33 -20.07 -10.09
CA GLY A 197 14.33 -19.12 -11.19
C GLY A 197 13.30 -17.99 -11.10
N VAL A 198 12.39 -18.02 -10.12
CA VAL A 198 11.39 -16.99 -9.86
C VAL A 198 11.72 -16.21 -8.59
N ASN A 199 11.88 -16.91 -7.47
CA ASN A 199 12.20 -16.34 -6.16
C ASN A 199 13.18 -17.21 -5.33
N LEU A 200 13.77 -18.22 -5.96
CA LEU A 200 14.94 -18.95 -5.44
C LEU A 200 16.02 -18.90 -6.52
N PHE A 201 17.12 -18.27 -6.21
CA PHE A 201 18.27 -18.04 -7.10
C PHE A 201 19.55 -18.57 -6.46
N ASN A 202 20.60 -18.64 -7.24
CA ASN A 202 21.95 -18.82 -6.74
C ASN A 202 22.67 -17.46 -6.72
N SER A 203 23.40 -17.21 -5.64
CA SER A 203 24.32 -16.08 -5.50
C SER A 203 25.49 -16.22 -6.48
N LYS A 204 26.40 -15.24 -6.49
CA LYS A 204 27.64 -15.30 -7.31
C LYS A 204 28.52 -16.52 -7.01
N THR A 205 28.50 -17.00 -5.78
CA THR A 205 29.27 -18.19 -5.35
C THR A 205 28.49 -19.49 -5.44
N GLY A 206 27.23 -19.44 -5.88
CA GLY A 206 26.37 -20.60 -6.09
C GLY A 206 25.54 -21.01 -4.87
N GLU A 207 25.58 -20.26 -3.77
CA GLU A 207 24.74 -20.50 -2.60
C GLU A 207 23.29 -20.04 -2.86
N PRO A 208 22.28 -20.76 -2.32
CA PRO A 208 20.89 -20.45 -2.55
C PRO A 208 20.46 -19.15 -1.85
N VAL A 209 19.71 -18.31 -2.56
CA VAL A 209 19.10 -17.07 -2.06
C VAL A 209 17.60 -17.14 -2.29
N VAL A 210 16.80 -17.05 -1.22
CA VAL A 210 15.34 -16.99 -1.31
C VAL A 210 14.82 -15.56 -1.19
N ILE A 211 13.86 -15.21 -2.05
CA ILE A 211 13.14 -13.94 -1.99
C ILE A 211 11.70 -14.23 -1.59
N THR A 212 11.16 -13.50 -0.63
CA THR A 212 9.73 -13.54 -0.29
C THR A 212 9.17 -12.16 -0.12
N GLN A 213 7.87 -12.01 -0.36
CA GLN A 213 7.13 -10.77 -0.17
C GLN A 213 5.67 -11.12 0.19
N ALA A 214 5.10 -10.44 1.19
CA ALA A 214 3.79 -10.77 1.75
C ALA A 214 2.67 -9.84 1.26
N GLY A 215 2.73 -9.39 0.01
CA GLY A 215 1.69 -8.53 -0.55
C GLY A 215 1.75 -7.11 0.01
N ARG A 216 0.58 -6.54 0.37
CA ARG A 216 0.46 -5.17 0.86
C ARG A 216 -0.61 -5.02 1.95
N ASP A 217 -0.65 -3.85 2.57
CA ASP A 217 -1.71 -3.37 3.48
C ASP A 217 -1.95 -4.30 4.68
N GLY A 218 -0.94 -5.07 5.12
CA GLY A 218 -1.09 -6.03 6.22
C GLY A 218 -2.09 -7.17 5.95
N ASN A 219 -2.45 -7.41 4.67
CA ASN A 219 -3.38 -8.49 4.29
C ASN A 219 -2.81 -9.88 4.52
N TYR A 220 -1.49 -9.98 4.55
CA TYR A 220 -0.77 -11.23 4.69
C TYR A 220 0.46 -11.03 5.59
N PHE A 221 0.90 -12.12 6.19
CA PHE A 221 2.22 -12.23 6.82
C PHE A 221 2.89 -13.51 6.33
N GLY A 222 4.21 -13.49 6.28
CA GLY A 222 5.03 -14.62 5.86
C GLY A 222 5.74 -15.28 7.04
N VAL A 223 5.81 -16.61 7.04
CA VAL A 223 6.64 -17.40 7.94
C VAL A 223 7.58 -18.23 7.11
N LEU A 224 8.89 -17.95 7.23
CA LEU A 224 9.95 -18.74 6.62
C LEU A 224 10.49 -19.74 7.63
N ASN A 225 10.45 -21.01 7.28
CA ASN A 225 11.15 -22.08 8.00
C ASN A 225 12.37 -22.49 7.18
N ILE A 226 13.56 -22.44 7.78
CA ILE A 226 14.82 -22.68 7.08
C ILE A 226 15.64 -23.71 7.84
N GLU A 227 16.12 -24.72 7.13
CA GLU A 227 17.10 -25.66 7.61
C GLU A 227 18.49 -25.29 7.06
N TRP A 228 19.44 -25.14 7.95
CA TRP A 228 20.81 -24.74 7.62
C TRP A 228 21.76 -25.92 7.76
N ASP A 229 22.85 -25.96 7.03
CA ASP A 229 23.95 -26.83 7.32
C ASP A 229 24.91 -26.22 8.36
N ASN A 230 25.96 -26.97 8.70
CA ASN A 230 26.93 -26.54 9.70
C ASN A 230 27.75 -25.31 9.29
N ASN A 231 27.79 -24.98 8.00
CA ASN A 231 28.47 -23.79 7.46
C ASN A 231 27.57 -22.58 7.37
N GLY A 232 26.25 -22.75 7.67
CA GLY A 232 25.27 -21.70 7.54
C GLY A 232 24.64 -21.59 6.13
N VAL A 233 24.83 -22.59 5.27
CA VAL A 233 24.21 -22.63 3.94
C VAL A 233 22.79 -23.20 4.05
N MET A 234 21.83 -22.53 3.43
CA MET A 234 20.43 -22.94 3.39
C MET A 234 20.27 -24.26 2.63
N LYS A 235 19.75 -25.31 3.32
CA LYS A 235 19.47 -26.64 2.75
C LYS A 235 18.01 -26.78 2.32
N LYS A 236 17.11 -26.20 3.07
CA LYS A 236 15.68 -26.28 2.82
C LYS A 236 15.01 -25.01 3.27
N VAL A 237 14.02 -24.59 2.52
CA VAL A 237 13.21 -23.44 2.84
C VAL A 237 11.74 -23.72 2.56
N GLN A 238 10.89 -23.33 3.49
CA GLN A 238 9.45 -23.32 3.33
C GLN A 238 8.93 -21.92 3.59
N ASN A 239 8.17 -21.38 2.66
CA ASN A 239 7.51 -20.08 2.77
C ASN A 239 6.00 -20.29 2.96
N ASN A 240 5.50 -19.92 4.11
CA ASN A 240 4.08 -20.00 4.44
C ASN A 240 3.53 -18.57 4.53
N VAL A 241 2.76 -18.14 3.53
CA VAL A 241 2.13 -16.82 3.51
C VAL A 241 0.65 -16.98 3.85
N THR A 242 0.25 -16.41 4.97
CA THR A 242 -1.08 -16.56 5.54
C THR A 242 -1.83 -15.22 5.50
N SER A 243 -3.12 -15.28 5.14
CA SER A 243 -4.01 -14.11 5.20
C SER A 243 -4.27 -13.72 6.66
N THR A 244 -4.28 -12.42 6.93
CA THR A 244 -4.67 -11.88 8.25
C THR A 244 -6.20 -11.83 8.45
N ARG A 245 -6.98 -12.15 7.40
CA ARG A 245 -8.44 -12.19 7.49
C ARG A 245 -8.92 -13.38 8.33
N GLY A 246 -9.96 -13.14 9.11
CA GLY A 246 -10.58 -14.17 9.94
C GLY A 246 -9.89 -14.43 11.29
N PHE A 247 -8.74 -13.80 11.55
CA PHE A 247 -8.12 -13.88 12.86
C PHE A 247 -8.77 -12.92 13.86
N LYS A 248 -8.84 -13.35 15.13
CA LYS A 248 -9.31 -12.47 16.20
C LYS A 248 -8.36 -11.29 16.37
N ARG A 249 -8.92 -10.13 16.62
CA ARG A 249 -8.15 -8.90 16.85
C ARG A 249 -7.54 -8.90 18.24
N SER A 250 -6.29 -8.47 18.36
CA SER A 250 -5.62 -8.34 19.65
C SER A 250 -6.32 -7.27 20.52
N PRO A 251 -6.81 -7.62 21.72
CA PRO A 251 -7.38 -6.62 22.62
C PRO A 251 -6.35 -5.60 23.09
N VAL A 252 -5.08 -5.99 23.22
CA VAL A 252 -3.97 -5.10 23.62
C VAL A 252 -3.73 -4.03 22.57
N VAL A 253 -3.57 -4.44 21.30
CA VAL A 253 -3.35 -3.50 20.19
C VAL A 253 -4.59 -2.62 19.99
N ARG A 254 -5.80 -3.17 20.09
CA ARG A 254 -7.03 -2.38 20.04
C ARG A 254 -7.07 -1.30 21.11
N HIS A 255 -6.77 -1.65 22.36
CA HIS A 255 -6.75 -0.70 23.47
C HIS A 255 -5.74 0.42 23.23
N LEU A 256 -4.55 0.08 22.74
CA LEU A 256 -3.52 1.05 22.37
C LEU A 256 -4.04 2.06 21.32
N PHE A 257 -4.71 1.55 20.26
CA PHE A 257 -5.32 2.40 19.25
C PHE A 257 -6.41 3.32 19.84
N GLU A 258 -7.25 2.80 20.71
CA GLU A 258 -8.31 3.59 21.36
C GLU A 258 -7.75 4.67 22.31
N GLN A 259 -6.63 4.41 22.98
CA GLN A 259 -5.97 5.40 23.82
C GLN A 259 -5.38 6.56 23.04
N ILE A 260 -4.77 6.29 21.89
CA ILE A 260 -4.06 7.32 21.09
C ILE A 260 -5.01 8.04 20.13
N LEU A 261 -5.94 7.33 19.51
CA LEU A 261 -6.82 7.86 18.46
C LEU A 261 -8.27 8.07 18.94
N GLY A 262 -8.58 7.71 20.18
CA GLY A 262 -9.95 7.68 20.70
C GLY A 262 -10.74 6.46 20.21
N LYS A 263 -11.95 6.29 20.75
CA LYS A 263 -12.86 5.24 20.30
C LYS A 263 -13.47 5.62 18.95
N PRO A 264 -13.50 4.70 17.98
CA PRO A 264 -14.15 5.01 16.71
C PRO A 264 -15.67 5.14 16.90
N LYS A 265 -16.27 6.05 16.13
CA LYS A 265 -17.73 6.20 16.07
C LYS A 265 -18.28 5.16 15.10
N VAL A 266 -19.27 4.37 15.53
CA VAL A 266 -20.03 3.50 14.63
C VAL A 266 -20.95 4.39 13.79
N VAL A 267 -20.87 4.28 12.48
CA VAL A 267 -21.61 5.12 11.53
C VAL A 267 -22.74 4.37 10.83
N GLY A 268 -22.72 3.04 10.85
CA GLY A 268 -23.76 2.22 10.25
C GLY A 268 -23.45 0.72 10.29
N VAL A 269 -24.19 -0.03 9.49
CA VAL A 269 -24.04 -1.48 9.35
C VAL A 269 -23.97 -1.85 7.88
N ILE A 270 -22.99 -2.66 7.51
CA ILE A 270 -22.92 -3.31 6.21
C ILE A 270 -23.55 -4.71 6.36
N ASN A 271 -24.60 -4.97 5.60
CA ASN A 271 -25.29 -6.26 5.59
C ASN A 271 -24.52 -7.28 4.73
N SER A 272 -24.17 -6.87 3.50
CA SER A 272 -23.36 -7.68 2.60
C SER A 272 -22.41 -6.83 1.76
N ALA A 273 -21.31 -7.46 1.30
CA ALA A 273 -20.36 -6.83 0.40
C ALA A 273 -19.71 -7.88 -0.52
N PRO A 274 -19.36 -7.51 -1.77
CA PRO A 274 -18.73 -8.45 -2.69
C PRO A 274 -17.29 -8.77 -2.21
N PRO A 275 -16.70 -9.87 -2.71
CA PRO A 275 -15.30 -10.15 -2.44
C PRO A 275 -14.41 -9.03 -3.03
N PRO A 276 -13.25 -8.77 -2.44
CA PRO A 276 -12.28 -7.83 -3.01
C PRO A 276 -11.87 -8.23 -4.43
N PRO A 277 -11.60 -7.25 -5.31
CA PRO A 277 -11.11 -7.52 -6.66
C PRO A 277 -9.76 -8.25 -6.59
N LYS A 278 -9.48 -9.09 -7.58
CA LYS A 278 -8.20 -9.82 -7.69
C LYS A 278 -7.05 -8.85 -7.94
N ASN A 279 -7.26 -7.89 -8.85
CA ASN A 279 -6.35 -6.78 -9.09
C ASN A 279 -7.07 -5.46 -8.80
N ALA A 280 -6.76 -4.87 -7.65
CA ALA A 280 -7.42 -3.65 -7.19
C ALA A 280 -7.27 -2.45 -8.14
N SER A 281 -6.25 -2.46 -9.02
CA SER A 281 -5.99 -1.34 -9.94
C SER A 281 -6.85 -1.38 -11.21
N ILE A 282 -7.20 -2.57 -11.69
CA ILE A 282 -7.83 -2.74 -13.01
C ILE A 282 -9.12 -3.56 -13.02
N ASP A 283 -9.44 -4.24 -11.93
CA ASP A 283 -10.71 -4.96 -11.85
C ASP A 283 -11.85 -4.03 -11.40
N PRO A 284 -13.07 -4.20 -11.93
CA PRO A 284 -14.25 -3.57 -11.36
C PRO A 284 -14.38 -3.84 -9.86
N ASN A 285 -14.85 -2.84 -9.12
CA ASN A 285 -14.84 -2.91 -7.66
C ASN A 285 -16.12 -2.26 -7.09
N GLY A 286 -17.04 -3.09 -6.63
CA GLY A 286 -18.30 -2.66 -6.01
C GLY A 286 -18.10 -1.76 -4.79
N HIS A 287 -17.04 -1.97 -4.00
CA HIS A 287 -16.73 -1.12 -2.85
C HIS A 287 -16.42 0.32 -3.26
N ALA A 288 -15.60 0.51 -4.29
CA ALA A 288 -15.27 1.82 -4.82
C ALA A 288 -16.46 2.48 -5.53
N ASN A 289 -17.29 1.68 -6.20
CA ASN A 289 -18.54 2.15 -6.79
C ASN A 289 -19.51 2.66 -5.72
N PHE A 290 -19.64 1.96 -4.59
CA PHE A 290 -20.44 2.41 -3.45
C PHE A 290 -19.92 3.76 -2.90
N MET A 291 -18.61 3.93 -2.78
CA MET A 291 -18.04 5.22 -2.36
C MET A 291 -18.40 6.33 -3.35
N CYS A 292 -18.40 6.04 -4.68
CA CYS A 292 -18.88 7.00 -5.68
C CYS A 292 -20.37 7.32 -5.52
N ASP A 293 -21.21 6.35 -5.14
CA ASP A 293 -22.62 6.58 -4.89
C ASP A 293 -22.82 7.53 -3.70
N CYS A 294 -22.07 7.30 -2.61
CA CYS A 294 -22.04 8.22 -1.46
C CYS A 294 -21.60 9.66 -1.89
N MET A 295 -20.48 9.77 -2.65
CA MET A 295 -20.02 11.07 -3.14
C MET A 295 -21.08 11.79 -3.96
N LYS A 296 -21.69 11.10 -4.92
CA LYS A 296 -22.69 11.67 -5.82
C LYS A 296 -23.90 12.17 -5.04
N GLU A 297 -24.39 11.38 -4.09
CA GLU A 297 -25.56 11.73 -3.28
C GLU A 297 -25.27 12.91 -2.36
N GLU A 298 -24.16 12.84 -1.57
CA GLU A 298 -23.80 13.85 -0.58
C GLU A 298 -23.47 15.21 -1.21
N LEU A 299 -22.83 15.18 -2.37
CA LEU A 299 -22.39 16.40 -3.04
C LEU A 299 -23.42 16.93 -4.05
N GLY A 300 -24.52 16.21 -4.29
CA GLY A 300 -25.60 16.62 -5.19
C GLY A 300 -25.14 16.78 -6.62
N THR A 301 -24.37 15.81 -7.14
CA THR A 301 -23.77 15.86 -8.47
C THR A 301 -24.45 14.90 -9.46
N ASP A 302 -24.18 15.08 -10.76
CA ASP A 302 -24.66 14.17 -11.82
C ASP A 302 -23.80 12.92 -11.88
N ILE A 303 -22.48 13.10 -11.68
CA ILE A 303 -21.44 12.07 -11.80
C ILE A 303 -20.52 12.16 -10.57
N ALA A 304 -20.00 11.00 -10.15
CA ALA A 304 -18.85 10.95 -9.27
C ALA A 304 -17.76 10.07 -9.88
N LEU A 305 -16.49 10.47 -9.71
CA LEU A 305 -15.30 9.77 -10.20
C LEU A 305 -14.34 9.52 -9.04
N PHE A 306 -13.91 8.27 -8.86
CA PHE A 306 -12.98 7.87 -7.81
C PHE A 306 -11.98 6.82 -8.31
N GLY A 307 -10.70 7.06 -8.13
CA GLY A 307 -9.66 6.19 -8.67
C GLY A 307 -9.41 4.94 -7.83
N SER A 308 -9.17 3.84 -8.48
CA SER A 308 -8.83 2.58 -7.81
C SER A 308 -7.59 2.66 -6.91
N ALA A 309 -6.63 3.52 -7.24
CA ALA A 309 -5.39 3.71 -6.47
C ALA A 309 -5.63 4.27 -5.06
N THR A 310 -6.75 4.94 -4.83
CA THR A 310 -7.10 5.54 -3.53
C THR A 310 -7.85 4.59 -2.59
N VAL A 311 -8.31 3.43 -3.09
CA VAL A 311 -8.99 2.41 -2.29
C VAL A 311 -7.97 1.44 -1.73
N ARG A 312 -7.79 1.42 -0.41
CA ARG A 312 -6.78 0.61 0.29
C ARG A 312 -7.39 -0.51 1.14
N GLY A 313 -8.67 -0.42 1.45
CA GLY A 313 -9.43 -1.42 2.18
C GLY A 313 -10.74 -1.76 1.48
N TYR A 314 -11.53 -2.61 2.13
CA TYR A 314 -12.81 -3.05 1.61
C TYR A 314 -13.85 -3.10 2.72
N PHE A 315 -15.10 -2.88 2.37
CA PHE A 315 -16.20 -3.09 3.29
C PHE A 315 -16.42 -4.61 3.52
N GLU A 316 -16.80 -4.95 4.73
CA GLU A 316 -17.15 -6.32 5.11
C GLU A 316 -18.47 -6.29 5.90
N PRO A 317 -19.25 -7.37 5.95
CA PRO A 317 -20.46 -7.43 6.78
C PRO A 317 -20.15 -7.12 8.25
N GLY A 318 -20.96 -6.26 8.86
CA GLY A 318 -20.82 -5.88 10.27
C GLY A 318 -20.93 -4.38 10.52
N LYS A 319 -20.61 -3.96 11.74
CA LYS A 319 -20.64 -2.55 12.13
C LYS A 319 -19.50 -1.80 11.44
N LEU A 320 -19.86 -0.78 10.69
CA LEU A 320 -18.91 0.16 10.07
C LEU A 320 -18.63 1.29 11.04
N ASP A 321 -17.35 1.59 11.28
CA ASP A 321 -16.91 2.69 12.11
C ASP A 321 -15.95 3.64 11.38
N THR A 322 -15.70 4.80 11.95
CA THR A 322 -14.89 5.86 11.33
C THR A 322 -13.45 5.41 11.08
N ARG A 323 -12.89 4.56 11.94
CA ARG A 323 -11.52 4.05 11.77
C ARG A 323 -11.44 3.09 10.59
N TRP A 324 -12.46 2.24 10.42
CA TRP A 324 -12.52 1.36 9.26
C TRP A 324 -12.65 2.14 7.96
N LEU A 325 -13.41 3.25 7.95
CA LEU A 325 -13.47 4.15 6.79
C LEU A 325 -12.08 4.73 6.47
N ASP A 326 -11.32 5.16 7.46
CA ASP A 326 -9.94 5.63 7.28
C ASP A 326 -9.02 4.53 6.71
N ASP A 327 -9.22 3.27 7.08
CA ASP A 327 -8.47 2.14 6.51
C ASP A 327 -8.85 1.86 5.03
N ILE A 328 -10.11 2.11 4.65
CA ILE A 328 -10.56 1.94 3.26
C ILE A 328 -9.99 3.05 2.37
N SER A 329 -9.98 4.29 2.85
CA SER A 329 -9.43 5.44 2.13
C SER A 329 -8.58 6.32 3.06
N PRO A 330 -7.30 5.98 3.25
CA PRO A 330 -6.41 6.68 4.20
C PRO A 330 -5.92 8.04 3.69
N PHE A 331 -6.16 8.36 2.42
CA PHE A 331 -5.76 9.62 1.83
C PHE A 331 -6.78 10.71 2.18
N LYS A 332 -6.30 11.79 2.78
CA LYS A 332 -7.14 12.93 3.18
C LYS A 332 -7.31 13.92 2.02
N ASN A 333 -7.58 13.39 0.83
CA ASN A 333 -7.88 14.20 -0.35
C ASN A 333 -9.23 14.92 -0.19
N LYS A 334 -9.26 16.22 -0.42
CA LYS A 334 -10.48 17.01 -0.33
C LYS A 334 -11.45 16.66 -1.46
N MET A 335 -12.74 16.67 -1.14
CA MET A 335 -13.78 16.55 -2.17
C MET A 335 -13.90 17.82 -2.96
N VAL A 336 -14.00 17.70 -4.28
CA VAL A 336 -14.14 18.80 -5.24
C VAL A 336 -15.36 18.57 -6.11
N VAL A 337 -16.12 19.64 -6.33
CA VAL A 337 -17.25 19.66 -7.27
C VAL A 337 -16.94 20.67 -8.37
N ALA A 338 -16.95 20.20 -9.60
CA ALA A 338 -16.72 21.04 -10.78
C ALA A 338 -17.55 20.55 -11.98
N ASN A 339 -17.74 21.42 -12.97
CA ASN A 339 -18.46 21.10 -14.19
C ASN A 339 -17.49 20.62 -15.28
N TYR A 340 -17.73 19.44 -15.83
CA TYR A 340 -16.93 18.85 -16.91
C TYR A 340 -17.79 18.59 -18.14
N THR A 341 -17.23 18.82 -19.30
CA THR A 341 -17.86 18.46 -20.57
C THR A 341 -17.93 16.94 -20.74
N GLU A 342 -18.87 16.46 -21.52
CA GLU A 342 -18.94 15.03 -21.90
C GLU A 342 -17.61 14.55 -22.50
N LYS A 343 -16.94 15.42 -23.29
CA LYS A 343 -15.61 15.12 -23.84
C LYS A 343 -14.55 14.92 -22.76
N GLU A 344 -14.47 15.79 -21.76
CA GLU A 344 -13.49 15.68 -20.66
C GLU A 344 -13.72 14.39 -19.85
N ILE A 345 -14.97 14.04 -19.58
CA ILE A 345 -15.32 12.76 -18.92
C ILE A 345 -14.90 11.57 -19.77
N VAL A 346 -15.22 11.55 -21.06
CA VAL A 346 -14.84 10.46 -21.97
C VAL A 346 -13.32 10.34 -22.08
N ASP A 347 -12.60 11.45 -22.14
CA ASP A 347 -11.13 11.43 -22.20
C ASP A 347 -10.52 10.89 -20.89
N ALA A 348 -11.11 11.19 -19.74
CA ALA A 348 -10.71 10.59 -18.46
C ALA A 348 -10.96 9.07 -18.44
N LEU A 349 -12.12 8.61 -18.96
CA LEU A 349 -12.38 7.17 -19.08
C LEU A 349 -11.41 6.48 -20.06
N LYS A 350 -10.94 7.15 -21.10
CA LYS A 350 -9.91 6.63 -22.03
C LYS A 350 -8.54 6.49 -21.33
N VAL A 351 -8.16 7.45 -20.48
CA VAL A 351 -6.94 7.34 -19.65
C VAL A 351 -7.06 6.15 -18.70
N SER A 352 -8.19 6.03 -18.03
CA SER A 352 -8.54 4.89 -17.17
C SER A 352 -8.41 3.56 -17.91
N ALA A 353 -8.99 3.44 -19.10
CA ALA A 353 -8.99 2.21 -19.89
C ALA A 353 -7.57 1.72 -20.25
N LYS A 354 -6.64 2.64 -20.55
CA LYS A 354 -5.24 2.30 -20.87
C LYS A 354 -4.50 1.61 -19.72
N SER A 355 -5.00 1.71 -18.49
CA SER A 355 -4.41 1.01 -17.35
C SER A 355 -4.41 -0.51 -17.49
N LEU A 356 -5.34 -1.08 -18.27
CA LEU A 356 -5.41 -2.52 -18.49
C LEU A 356 -4.20 -3.07 -19.26
N VAL A 357 -3.61 -2.25 -20.14
CA VAL A 357 -2.46 -2.63 -20.98
C VAL A 357 -1.15 -2.00 -20.51
N ASN A 358 -1.21 -1.15 -19.50
CA ASN A 358 -0.02 -0.58 -18.88
C ASN A 358 0.67 -1.64 -18.00
N PRO A 359 2.00 -1.88 -18.15
CA PRO A 359 2.72 -2.89 -17.37
C PRO A 359 2.59 -2.73 -15.85
N ASN A 360 2.39 -1.49 -15.38
CA ASN A 360 2.24 -1.18 -13.97
C ASN A 360 0.77 -0.99 -13.54
N ASN A 361 -0.20 -1.23 -14.45
CA ASN A 361 -1.63 -1.00 -14.24
C ASN A 361 -1.97 0.42 -13.72
N LYS A 362 -1.21 1.42 -14.17
CA LYS A 362 -1.41 2.83 -13.77
C LYS A 362 -2.03 3.65 -14.90
N PRO A 363 -2.83 4.67 -14.53
CA PRO A 363 -3.17 5.13 -13.17
C PRO A 363 -4.15 4.23 -12.40
N GLY A 364 -4.66 3.19 -13.01
CA GLY A 364 -5.76 2.37 -12.55
C GLY A 364 -7.09 2.79 -13.17
N ILE A 365 -8.11 1.95 -13.05
CA ILE A 365 -9.44 2.29 -13.53
C ILE A 365 -10.14 3.28 -12.59
N VAL A 366 -11.00 4.11 -13.16
CA VAL A 366 -11.82 5.06 -12.41
C VAL A 366 -13.17 4.43 -12.13
N HIS A 367 -13.53 4.34 -10.86
CA HIS A 367 -14.86 3.93 -10.41
C HIS A 367 -15.82 5.11 -10.52
N VAL A 368 -17.09 4.81 -10.72
CA VAL A 368 -18.05 5.83 -11.14
C VAL A 368 -19.40 5.69 -10.44
N SER A 369 -20.10 6.83 -10.30
CA SER A 369 -21.55 6.88 -10.11
C SER A 369 -22.16 7.84 -11.14
N GLY A 370 -23.36 7.56 -11.60
CA GLY A 370 -24.00 8.30 -12.70
C GLY A 370 -23.48 7.97 -14.09
N LEU A 371 -22.60 6.95 -14.19
CA LEU A 371 -22.05 6.46 -15.46
C LEU A 371 -22.05 4.93 -15.47
N LYS A 372 -22.12 4.38 -16.69
CA LYS A 372 -21.75 3.00 -17.00
C LYS A 372 -20.76 3.01 -18.17
N TYR A 373 -19.74 2.13 -18.14
CA TYR A 373 -18.81 2.04 -19.28
C TYR A 373 -18.20 0.66 -19.44
N LYS A 374 -17.73 0.37 -20.65
CA LYS A 374 -17.05 -0.89 -21.03
C LYS A 374 -15.66 -0.61 -21.57
N ILE A 375 -14.69 -1.39 -21.10
CA ILE A 375 -13.30 -1.34 -21.53
C ILE A 375 -12.95 -2.64 -22.24
N GLY A 376 -12.36 -2.55 -23.43
CA GLY A 376 -11.76 -3.71 -24.10
C GLY A 376 -10.48 -4.16 -23.39
N LYS A 377 -10.16 -5.44 -23.38
CA LYS A 377 -8.90 -5.98 -22.86
C LYS A 377 -7.66 -5.34 -23.50
N ASN A 378 -7.80 -4.76 -24.67
CA ASN A 378 -6.77 -3.97 -25.36
C ASN A 378 -6.60 -2.54 -24.83
N GLY A 379 -7.29 -2.17 -23.75
CA GLY A 379 -7.20 -0.85 -23.14
C GLY A 379 -7.99 0.24 -23.85
N GLU A 380 -8.95 -0.11 -24.73
CA GLU A 380 -9.82 0.86 -25.41
C GLU A 380 -11.14 1.03 -24.67
N LEU A 381 -11.62 2.27 -24.59
CA LEU A 381 -12.98 2.56 -24.13
C LEU A 381 -13.96 2.14 -25.25
N ARG A 382 -14.76 1.11 -25.01
CA ARG A 382 -15.72 0.55 -25.99
C ARG A 382 -17.04 1.32 -26.00
N SER A 383 -17.57 1.64 -24.85
CA SER A 383 -18.83 2.40 -24.70
C SER A 383 -18.90 3.10 -23.36
N ALA A 384 -19.72 4.13 -23.29
CA ALA A 384 -20.12 4.78 -22.06
C ALA A 384 -21.58 5.24 -22.16
N SER A 385 -22.26 5.32 -21.02
CA SER A 385 -23.61 5.87 -20.89
C SER A 385 -23.70 6.71 -19.63
N PHE A 386 -24.40 7.84 -19.71
CA PHE A 386 -24.84 8.59 -18.55
C PHE A 386 -26.08 7.93 -17.94
N VAL A 387 -26.12 7.83 -16.62
CA VAL A 387 -27.26 7.27 -15.88
C VAL A 387 -27.84 8.39 -14.98
N SER A 388 -29.04 8.84 -15.32
CA SER A 388 -29.74 9.88 -14.57
C SER A 388 -30.27 9.36 -13.23
N LYS A 389 -30.77 10.28 -12.37
CA LYS A 389 -31.29 9.92 -11.03
C LYS A 389 -32.46 8.95 -11.05
N ASP A 390 -33.29 8.97 -12.10
CA ASP A 390 -34.39 8.05 -12.35
C ASP A 390 -33.96 6.72 -12.98
N GLY A 391 -32.65 6.49 -13.12
CA GLY A 391 -32.07 5.26 -13.67
C GLY A 391 -32.07 5.17 -15.19
N LYS A 392 -32.50 6.23 -15.90
CA LYS A 392 -32.50 6.24 -17.37
C LYS A 392 -31.08 6.33 -17.91
N GLU A 393 -30.73 5.39 -18.78
CA GLU A 393 -29.45 5.38 -19.48
C GLU A 393 -29.51 6.19 -20.77
N THR A 394 -28.53 7.05 -20.98
CA THR A 394 -28.33 7.82 -22.20
C THR A 394 -26.95 7.49 -22.76
N PRO A 395 -26.86 6.83 -23.92
CA PRO A 395 -25.57 6.52 -24.55
C PRO A 395 -24.75 7.77 -24.86
N ILE A 396 -23.43 7.63 -24.70
CA ILE A 396 -22.43 8.66 -25.04
C ILE A 396 -21.66 8.18 -26.27
N ASP A 397 -21.55 9.02 -27.31
CA ASP A 397 -20.66 8.73 -28.43
C ASP A 397 -19.20 8.91 -28.00
N VAL A 398 -18.54 7.81 -27.61
CA VAL A 398 -17.15 7.82 -27.12
C VAL A 398 -16.13 8.21 -28.22
N LYS A 399 -16.53 8.19 -29.51
CA LYS A 399 -15.68 8.61 -30.63
C LYS A 399 -15.80 10.13 -30.85
N ASN A 400 -17.02 10.67 -30.72
CA ASN A 400 -17.32 12.07 -30.94
C ASN A 400 -18.12 12.66 -29.75
N PRO A 401 -17.52 12.68 -28.54
CA PRO A 401 -18.20 13.18 -27.36
C PRO A 401 -18.45 14.69 -27.46
N ARG A 402 -19.57 15.14 -26.90
CA ARG A 402 -20.01 16.53 -26.98
C ARG A 402 -19.15 17.45 -26.13
N THR A 403 -18.85 18.62 -26.64
CA THR A 403 -18.07 19.68 -25.94
C THR A 403 -18.95 20.71 -25.24
N ASP A 404 -20.24 20.76 -25.57
CA ASP A 404 -21.25 21.68 -25.07
C ASP A 404 -22.10 21.08 -23.92
N LYS A 405 -22.15 19.75 -23.82
CA LYS A 405 -22.87 19.07 -22.74
C LYS A 405 -21.99 19.00 -21.48
N MET A 406 -22.51 19.57 -20.40
CA MET A 406 -21.81 19.61 -19.09
C MET A 406 -22.47 18.67 -18.10
N TYR A 407 -21.64 18.13 -17.20
CA TYR A 407 -22.06 17.34 -16.05
C TYR A 407 -21.41 17.89 -14.78
N LYS A 408 -22.22 18.14 -13.77
CA LYS A 408 -21.74 18.47 -12.43
C LYS A 408 -21.10 17.20 -11.83
N THR A 409 -19.82 17.25 -11.52
CA THR A 409 -19.04 16.05 -11.19
C THR A 409 -18.34 16.21 -9.86
N ALA A 410 -18.42 15.17 -9.01
CA ALA A 410 -17.66 15.03 -7.78
C ALA A 410 -16.39 14.20 -8.04
N LEU A 411 -15.26 14.65 -7.51
CA LEU A 411 -13.98 13.96 -7.57
C LEU A 411 -13.07 14.43 -6.42
N VAL A 412 -11.91 13.78 -6.27
CA VAL A 412 -10.90 14.20 -5.30
C VAL A 412 -10.02 15.33 -5.87
N ASP A 413 -9.49 16.18 -4.99
CA ASP A 413 -8.61 17.30 -5.35
C ASP A 413 -7.39 16.86 -6.18
N TYR A 414 -6.84 15.68 -5.90
CA TYR A 414 -5.74 15.09 -6.64
C TYR A 414 -6.04 14.99 -8.15
N TYR A 415 -7.23 14.52 -8.52
CA TYR A 415 -7.65 14.48 -9.93
C TYR A 415 -8.05 15.84 -10.47
N ALA A 416 -8.68 16.69 -9.63
CA ALA A 416 -9.01 18.04 -10.02
C ALA A 416 -7.76 18.90 -10.30
N GLN A 417 -6.60 18.53 -9.78
CA GLN A 417 -5.28 19.10 -10.08
C GLN A 417 -4.62 18.49 -11.33
N GLY A 418 -5.20 17.44 -11.91
CA GLY A 418 -4.73 16.81 -13.15
C GLY A 418 -3.61 15.79 -12.97
N HIS A 419 -3.45 15.21 -11.79
CA HIS A 419 -2.45 14.19 -11.51
C HIS A 419 -2.78 12.84 -12.20
N ASP A 420 -1.84 11.91 -12.20
CA ASP A 420 -1.95 10.56 -12.78
C ASP A 420 -2.36 10.56 -14.27
N GLY A 421 -2.04 11.61 -15.02
CA GLY A 421 -2.39 11.72 -16.42
C GLY A 421 -3.83 12.21 -16.70
N PHE A 422 -4.60 12.52 -15.65
CA PHE A 422 -5.95 13.07 -15.80
C PHE A 422 -5.94 14.58 -16.04
N THR A 423 -5.08 15.04 -16.95
CA THR A 423 -4.89 16.48 -17.26
C THR A 423 -6.16 17.18 -17.73
N MET A 424 -7.11 16.45 -18.36
CA MET A 424 -8.41 16.94 -18.77
C MET A 424 -9.32 17.28 -17.58
N LEU A 425 -9.07 16.71 -16.41
CA LEU A 425 -9.81 16.99 -15.18
C LEU A 425 -9.25 18.18 -14.37
N LYS A 426 -8.19 18.85 -14.86
CA LYS A 426 -7.55 19.98 -14.17
C LYS A 426 -8.47 21.20 -14.11
N LYS A 427 -9.33 21.23 -13.08
CA LYS A 427 -10.24 22.37 -12.79
C LYS A 427 -10.29 22.74 -11.31
N PHE A 428 -9.25 22.41 -10.53
CA PHE A 428 -9.23 22.75 -9.11
C PHE A 428 -9.44 24.23 -8.85
N ASP A 429 -8.73 25.11 -9.58
CA ASP A 429 -8.85 26.57 -9.44
C ASP A 429 -10.17 27.15 -9.99
N LYS A 430 -10.98 26.34 -10.67
CA LYS A 430 -12.29 26.70 -11.26
C LYS A 430 -13.41 25.85 -10.67
N ALA A 431 -13.15 25.18 -9.54
CA ALA A 431 -14.14 24.35 -8.89
C ALA A 431 -15.33 25.18 -8.39
N GLU A 432 -16.53 24.63 -8.53
CA GLU A 432 -17.74 25.22 -7.94
C GLU A 432 -17.67 25.15 -6.41
N ARG A 433 -17.11 24.05 -5.89
CA ARG A 433 -16.93 23.84 -4.45
C ARG A 433 -15.71 22.98 -4.17
N ILE A 434 -14.90 23.38 -3.19
CA ILE A 434 -13.86 22.57 -2.55
C ILE A 434 -14.31 22.37 -1.10
N CYS A 435 -14.45 21.11 -0.70
CA CYS A 435 -14.90 20.76 0.65
C CYS A 435 -13.70 20.62 1.60
N ASP A 436 -13.90 20.92 2.89
CA ASP A 436 -12.88 20.72 3.92
C ASP A 436 -12.93 19.29 4.53
N PHE A 437 -13.43 18.33 3.76
CA PHE A 437 -13.52 16.94 4.15
C PHE A 437 -13.16 16.02 2.97
N ASP A 438 -12.86 14.77 3.28
CA ASP A 438 -12.53 13.71 2.35
C ASP A 438 -13.72 12.77 2.08
N ILE A 439 -13.47 11.73 1.29
CA ILE A 439 -14.48 10.73 0.90
C ILE A 439 -15.07 9.98 2.10
N THR A 440 -14.31 9.81 3.18
CA THR A 440 -14.81 9.07 4.36
C THR A 440 -15.99 9.80 4.99
N LYS A 441 -15.97 11.11 4.97
CA LYS A 441 -17.11 11.93 5.43
C LYS A 441 -18.36 11.76 4.57
N CYS A 442 -18.20 11.61 3.25
CA CYS A 442 -19.35 11.32 2.38
C CYS A 442 -19.99 9.97 2.73
N VAL A 443 -19.17 8.95 3.01
CA VAL A 443 -19.69 7.64 3.43
C VAL A 443 -20.32 7.72 4.81
N GLU A 444 -19.71 8.43 5.76
CA GLU A 444 -20.25 8.64 7.10
C GLU A 444 -21.66 9.29 7.03
N ASP A 445 -21.78 10.40 6.31
CA ASP A 445 -23.04 11.15 6.18
C ASP A 445 -24.12 10.33 5.45
N TYR A 446 -23.73 9.59 4.42
CA TYR A 446 -24.60 8.66 3.74
C TYR A 446 -25.16 7.60 4.71
N MET A 447 -24.27 6.93 5.47
CA MET A 447 -24.69 5.88 6.43
C MET A 447 -25.54 6.43 7.57
N GLU A 448 -25.28 7.63 8.05
CA GLU A 448 -26.08 8.29 9.08
C GLU A 448 -27.49 8.64 8.60
N ARG A 449 -27.64 8.96 7.30
CA ARG A 449 -28.93 9.24 6.68
C ARG A 449 -29.72 7.97 6.36
N HIS A 450 -29.03 6.97 5.81
CA HIS A 450 -29.57 5.65 5.48
C HIS A 450 -29.39 4.71 6.66
N LYS A 451 -30.26 4.81 7.67
CA LYS A 451 -30.13 4.07 8.95
C LYS A 451 -30.25 2.55 8.84
N GLU A 452 -30.80 2.05 7.74
CA GLU A 452 -30.91 0.61 7.48
C GLU A 452 -29.55 0.00 7.09
N PRO A 453 -29.34 -1.29 7.37
CA PRO A 453 -28.13 -1.98 6.89
C PRO A 453 -27.98 -1.91 5.37
N VAL A 454 -26.78 -1.63 4.89
CA VAL A 454 -26.50 -1.40 3.47
C VAL A 454 -25.92 -2.66 2.83
N ASP A 455 -26.45 -3.02 1.66
CA ASP A 455 -25.87 -4.03 0.76
C ASP A 455 -24.98 -3.35 -0.28
N ILE A 456 -23.70 -3.71 -0.29
CA ILE A 456 -22.77 -3.27 -1.32
C ILE A 456 -22.73 -4.33 -2.41
N VAL A 457 -22.95 -3.92 -3.65
CA VAL A 457 -23.04 -4.83 -4.79
C VAL A 457 -22.06 -4.44 -5.91
N ASP A 458 -21.61 -5.41 -6.67
CA ASP A 458 -21.01 -5.17 -7.97
C ASP A 458 -22.12 -5.26 -9.03
N ASP A 459 -22.63 -4.11 -9.44
CA ASP A 459 -23.78 -3.99 -10.33
C ASP A 459 -23.41 -4.01 -11.83
N GLY A 460 -22.15 -4.27 -12.13
CA GLY A 460 -21.67 -4.36 -13.52
C GLY A 460 -21.64 -3.04 -14.28
N ARG A 461 -21.69 -1.87 -13.59
CA ARG A 461 -21.59 -0.55 -14.25
C ARG A 461 -20.26 -0.32 -14.94
N ILE A 462 -19.23 -1.08 -14.58
CA ILE A 462 -17.92 -1.13 -15.21
C ILE A 462 -17.69 -2.56 -15.68
N GLN A 463 -17.37 -2.75 -16.95
CA GLN A 463 -17.15 -4.08 -17.52
C GLN A 463 -15.86 -4.10 -18.33
N VAL A 464 -15.05 -5.14 -18.12
CA VAL A 464 -13.93 -5.47 -19.01
C VAL A 464 -14.42 -6.54 -19.98
N VAL A 465 -14.37 -6.23 -21.28
CA VAL A 465 -14.88 -7.06 -22.37
C VAL A 465 -13.77 -7.42 -23.35
N ASP A 466 -14.02 -8.39 -24.22
CA ASP A 466 -13.07 -8.81 -25.25
C ASP A 466 -12.86 -7.75 -26.35
#